data_06cd652272a17080f082b6b1b01e201e
#
_entry.id   06cd652272a17080f082b6b1b01e201e
#
_cell.length_a   1.000
_cell.length_b   1.000
_cell.length_c   1.000
_cell.angle_alpha   90.00
_cell.angle_beta   90.00
_cell.angle_gamma   90.00
#
_symmetry.space_group_name_H-M   'P 1'
#
loop_
_entity.id
_entity.type
_entity.pdbx_description
1 polymer ?
#
loop_
_entity_poly.entity_id
_entity_poly.type
_entity_poly.pdbx_seq_one_letter_code
_entity_poly.pdbx_strand_id
1 'polypeptide(L)'
;QMNNCIQSNTIGTNAVFNFCLKNKIKLIYSATSASLGNKGKDKNLSPYAFTKAKNLELLENLKKWFNFKYEVIYFYNVYGPYQICKGDMATVIGIFEYHYKNKKPLPVVKPGTQTRRFTHINDTVDVCYKAWKRKLCRHYSIANKKTYSIIEVARMFKTKIKYLPTRKGERYASALINNSLSNKIHKNFGKIKLQEYISNFLLSKKNWL
;
A
#
# COMPACT_ATOMS: atom_id res chain seq x y z
N GLN A 1 -6.21 -11.45 14.03
CA GLN A 1 -5.93 -10.23 13.24
C GLN A 1 -6.45 -8.94 13.90
N MET A 2 -7.69 -8.93 14.44
CA MET A 2 -8.28 -7.70 15.01
C MET A 2 -7.44 -7.12 16.15
N ASN A 3 -7.08 -7.94 17.16
CA ASN A 3 -6.27 -7.48 18.29
C ASN A 3 -4.92 -6.91 17.85
N ASN A 4 -4.22 -7.56 16.93
CA ASN A 4 -2.94 -7.07 16.41
C ASN A 4 -3.10 -5.73 15.66
N CYS A 5 -4.19 -5.56 14.92
CA CYS A 5 -4.49 -4.28 14.25
C CYS A 5 -4.77 -3.17 15.26
N ILE A 6 -5.51 -3.45 16.34
CA ILE A 6 -5.78 -2.47 17.39
C ILE A 6 -4.49 -2.10 18.11
N GLN A 7 -3.72 -3.09 18.56
CA GLN A 7 -2.46 -2.85 19.29
C GLN A 7 -1.46 -2.04 18.46
N SER A 8 -1.19 -2.46 17.22
CA SER A 8 -0.18 -1.80 16.38
C SER A 8 -0.69 -0.51 15.74
N ASN A 9 -1.87 -0.57 15.08
CA ASN A 9 -2.34 0.56 14.29
C ASN A 9 -3.07 1.61 15.11
N THR A 10 -3.70 1.26 16.24
CA THR A 10 -4.40 2.24 17.07
C THR A 10 -3.55 2.66 18.26
N ILE A 11 -3.23 1.74 19.15
CA ILE A 11 -2.48 2.07 20.39
C ILE A 11 -1.06 2.51 20.07
N GLY A 12 -0.31 1.73 19.28
CA GLY A 12 1.05 2.08 18.88
C GLY A 12 1.12 3.37 18.08
N THR A 13 0.18 3.59 17.16
CA THR A 13 0.13 4.84 16.40
C THR A 13 -0.20 6.04 17.28
N ASN A 14 -1.11 5.89 18.26
CA ASN A 14 -1.41 6.96 19.22
C ASN A 14 -0.19 7.33 20.08
N ALA A 15 0.62 6.36 20.49
CA ALA A 15 1.87 6.63 21.21
C ALA A 15 2.83 7.49 20.36
N VAL A 16 2.96 7.20 19.06
CA VAL A 16 3.76 8.00 18.13
C VAL A 16 3.18 9.41 17.97
N PHE A 17 1.86 9.55 17.84
CA PHE A 17 1.21 10.86 17.74
C PHE A 17 1.48 11.72 18.98
N ASN A 18 1.31 11.15 20.17
CA ASN A 18 1.60 11.83 21.43
C ASN A 18 3.07 12.25 21.55
N PHE A 19 3.99 11.36 21.17
CA PHE A 19 5.43 11.67 21.15
C PHE A 19 5.71 12.85 20.21
N CYS A 20 5.21 12.82 18.98
CA CYS A 20 5.41 13.89 18.02
C CYS A 20 4.77 15.21 18.48
N LEU A 21 3.58 15.15 19.09
CA LEU A 21 2.88 16.33 19.62
C LEU A 21 3.66 16.98 20.75
N LYS A 22 4.07 16.20 21.76
CA LYS A 22 4.85 16.69 22.92
C LYS A 22 6.17 17.32 22.50
N ASN A 23 6.86 16.73 21.53
CA ASN A 23 8.17 17.20 21.08
C ASN A 23 8.08 18.19 19.89
N LYS A 24 6.90 18.61 19.48
CA LYS A 24 6.67 19.53 18.34
C LYS A 24 7.29 19.01 17.03
N ILE A 25 7.32 17.69 16.84
CA ILE A 25 7.87 17.02 15.66
C ILE A 25 6.77 16.87 14.61
N LYS A 26 7.06 17.26 13.37
CA LYS A 26 6.16 17.01 12.24
C LYS A 26 6.11 15.51 11.92
N LEU A 27 4.90 14.96 11.80
CA LEU A 27 4.67 13.57 11.46
C LEU A 27 4.46 13.40 9.94
N ILE A 28 5.03 12.33 9.36
CA ILE A 28 4.63 11.80 8.07
C ILE A 28 3.92 10.47 8.30
N TYR A 29 2.61 10.46 8.05
CA TYR A 29 1.75 9.30 8.31
C TYR A 29 1.55 8.45 7.05
N SER A 30 1.91 7.18 7.13
CA SER A 30 1.65 6.20 6.07
C SER A 30 0.20 5.71 6.13
N ALA A 31 -0.67 6.29 5.32
CA ALA A 31 -2.02 5.79 5.09
C ALA A 31 -2.02 4.69 4.02
N THR A 32 -3.16 4.06 3.83
CA THR A 32 -3.31 2.94 2.88
C THR A 32 -4.45 3.16 1.91
N SER A 33 -4.29 2.74 0.66
CA SER A 33 -5.38 2.66 -0.30
C SER A 33 -6.45 1.61 0.09
N ALA A 34 -6.15 0.71 1.03
CA ALA A 34 -7.11 -0.27 1.53
C ALA A 34 -8.32 0.39 2.23
N SER A 35 -8.12 1.54 2.88
CA SER A 35 -9.21 2.30 3.51
C SER A 35 -10.22 2.89 2.52
N LEU A 36 -9.90 2.89 1.23
CA LEU A 36 -10.78 3.41 0.18
C LEU A 36 -11.81 2.37 -0.33
N GLY A 37 -11.66 1.08 0.05
CA GLY A 37 -12.55 0.01 -0.40
C GLY A 37 -12.56 -0.22 -1.91
N ASN A 38 -13.70 -0.67 -2.45
CA ASN A 38 -13.91 -0.93 -3.87
C ASN A 38 -14.24 0.37 -4.61
N LYS A 39 -13.29 0.96 -5.34
CA LYS A 39 -13.44 2.23 -6.08
C LYS A 39 -14.03 3.37 -5.21
N GLY A 40 -13.69 3.41 -3.93
CA GLY A 40 -14.20 4.40 -2.98
C GLY A 40 -15.52 4.00 -2.30
N LYS A 41 -16.10 2.85 -2.66
CA LYS A 41 -17.24 2.20 -1.99
C LYS A 41 -16.74 1.18 -0.97
N ASP A 42 -17.64 0.68 -0.12
CA ASP A 42 -17.35 -0.40 0.84
C ASP A 42 -16.07 -0.13 1.66
N LYS A 43 -15.98 1.04 2.26
CA LYS A 43 -14.85 1.41 3.13
C LYS A 43 -14.78 0.45 4.33
N ASN A 44 -13.59 0.33 4.91
CA ASN A 44 -13.39 -0.45 6.13
C ASN A 44 -13.66 -1.97 6.00
N LEU A 45 -13.35 -2.55 4.85
CA LEU A 45 -13.54 -3.99 4.56
C LEU A 45 -12.74 -4.95 5.47
N SER A 46 -11.82 -4.43 6.26
CA SER A 46 -11.01 -5.22 7.19
C SER A 46 -10.62 -4.42 8.43
N PRO A 47 -10.26 -5.09 9.56
CA PRO A 47 -9.73 -4.41 10.74
C PRO A 47 -8.54 -3.49 10.43
N TYR A 48 -7.68 -3.91 9.53
CA TYR A 48 -6.55 -3.09 9.06
C TYR A 48 -7.02 -1.81 8.37
N ALA A 49 -7.94 -1.90 7.41
CA ALA A 49 -8.47 -0.74 6.70
C ALA A 49 -9.18 0.22 7.66
N PHE A 50 -9.98 -0.32 8.58
CA PHE A 50 -10.71 0.43 9.59
C PHE A 50 -9.77 1.21 10.51
N THR A 51 -8.80 0.54 11.15
CA THR A 51 -7.88 1.19 12.09
C THR A 51 -7.04 2.26 11.42
N LYS A 52 -6.59 2.04 10.19
CA LYS A 52 -5.87 3.05 9.40
C LYS A 52 -6.74 4.28 9.06
N ALA A 53 -8.01 4.07 8.74
CA ALA A 53 -8.95 5.16 8.47
C ALA A 53 -9.25 6.00 9.74
N LYS A 54 -9.43 5.34 10.89
CA LYS A 54 -9.67 6.04 12.17
C LYS A 54 -8.49 6.89 12.62
N ASN A 55 -7.28 6.48 12.34
CA ASN A 55 -6.11 7.31 12.60
C ASN A 55 -6.08 8.60 11.75
N LEU A 56 -6.65 8.59 10.55
CA LEU A 56 -6.79 9.82 9.75
C LEU A 56 -7.76 10.81 10.40
N GLU A 57 -8.89 10.33 10.90
CA GLU A 57 -9.86 11.15 11.64
C GLU A 57 -9.22 11.74 12.91
N LEU A 58 -8.44 10.95 13.63
CA LEU A 58 -7.70 11.42 14.81
C LEU A 58 -6.69 12.50 14.44
N LEU A 59 -5.90 12.33 13.37
CA LEU A 59 -4.95 13.34 12.91
C LEU A 59 -5.62 14.68 12.56
N GLU A 60 -6.77 14.62 11.91
CA GLU A 60 -7.55 15.83 11.60
C GLU A 60 -8.01 16.56 12.88
N ASN A 61 -8.43 15.82 13.89
CA ASN A 61 -8.81 16.41 15.19
C ASN A 61 -7.61 16.93 15.98
N LEU A 62 -6.49 16.20 16.00
CA LEU A 62 -5.25 16.68 16.63
C LEU A 62 -4.75 17.99 16.00
N LYS A 63 -4.93 18.14 14.67
CA LYS A 63 -4.64 19.41 14.01
C LYS A 63 -5.55 20.55 14.50
N LYS A 64 -6.86 20.29 14.65
CA LYS A 64 -7.83 21.28 15.14
C LYS A 64 -7.57 21.66 16.59
N TRP A 65 -7.35 20.66 17.46
CA TRP A 65 -7.21 20.86 18.90
C TRP A 65 -5.85 21.45 19.29
N PHE A 66 -4.77 20.98 18.64
CA PHE A 66 -3.39 21.25 19.09
C PHE A 66 -2.49 21.84 17.99
N ASN A 67 -3.05 22.21 16.82
CA ASN A 67 -2.28 22.68 15.68
C ASN A 67 -1.17 21.70 15.26
N PHE A 68 -1.44 20.38 15.40
CA PHE A 68 -0.48 19.32 15.12
C PHE A 68 -0.05 19.34 13.65
N LYS A 69 1.26 19.26 13.39
CA LYS A 69 1.83 19.31 12.05
C LYS A 69 2.04 17.91 11.52
N TYR A 70 1.37 17.55 10.42
CA TYR A 70 1.50 16.25 9.79
C TYR A 70 1.30 16.32 8.27
N GLU A 71 1.81 15.29 7.58
CA GLU A 71 1.50 14.99 6.18
C GLU A 71 0.98 13.55 6.11
N VAL A 72 0.09 13.26 5.17
CA VAL A 72 -0.47 11.92 4.95
C VAL A 72 -0.10 11.42 3.58
N ILE A 73 0.41 10.20 3.49
CA ILE A 73 0.77 9.57 2.21
C ILE A 73 0.00 8.26 2.05
N TYR A 74 -0.83 8.16 1.03
CA TYR A 74 -1.59 6.97 0.69
C TYR A 74 -0.76 6.03 -0.17
N PHE A 75 -0.36 4.89 0.39
CA PHE A 75 0.41 3.86 -0.30
C PHE A 75 -0.49 2.91 -1.08
N TYR A 76 -0.03 2.51 -2.26
CA TYR A 76 -0.72 1.60 -3.17
C TYR A 76 0.17 0.41 -3.51
N ASN A 77 -0.07 -0.74 -2.86
CA ASN A 77 0.63 -2.02 -3.10
C ASN A 77 2.10 -1.84 -3.50
N VAL A 78 2.87 -1.31 -2.56
CA VAL A 78 4.29 -0.99 -2.78
C VAL A 78 5.06 -2.28 -3.05
N TYR A 79 5.94 -2.24 -4.05
CA TYR A 79 6.83 -3.34 -4.43
C TYR A 79 8.25 -2.83 -4.67
N GLY A 80 9.23 -3.72 -4.61
CA GLY A 80 10.62 -3.40 -4.86
C GLY A 80 11.58 -4.37 -4.18
N PRO A 81 12.89 -4.13 -4.27
CA PRO A 81 13.90 -4.95 -3.60
C PRO A 81 13.63 -5.06 -2.08
N TYR A 82 14.01 -6.20 -1.49
CA TYR A 82 13.90 -6.48 -0.05
C TYR A 82 12.47 -6.52 0.51
N GLN A 83 11.44 -6.59 -0.34
CA GLN A 83 10.06 -6.69 0.12
C GLN A 83 9.79 -8.00 0.87
N ILE A 84 8.84 -7.95 1.82
CA ILE A 84 8.46 -9.13 2.60
C ILE A 84 7.80 -10.16 1.68
N CYS A 85 8.34 -11.38 1.67
CA CYS A 85 7.91 -12.45 0.75
C CYS A 85 7.27 -13.66 1.46
N LYS A 86 7.28 -13.69 2.79
CA LYS A 86 6.71 -14.77 3.63
C LYS A 86 5.92 -14.21 4.80
N GLY A 87 5.00 -15.02 5.35
CA GLY A 87 4.15 -14.64 6.48
C GLY A 87 2.99 -13.72 6.12
N ASP A 88 2.24 -13.32 7.14
CA ASP A 88 0.97 -12.57 6.97
C ASP A 88 1.13 -11.17 6.40
N MET A 89 2.33 -10.61 6.50
CA MET A 89 2.65 -9.27 5.99
C MET A 89 3.27 -9.30 4.59
N ALA A 90 3.38 -10.47 3.97
CA ALA A 90 3.99 -10.62 2.66
C ALA A 90 3.19 -9.89 1.56
N THR A 91 3.93 -9.19 0.68
CA THR A 91 3.33 -8.53 -0.48
C THR A 91 3.08 -9.53 -1.60
N VAL A 92 2.10 -9.26 -2.45
CA VAL A 92 1.78 -10.18 -3.55
C VAL A 92 2.96 -10.38 -4.52
N ILE A 93 3.70 -9.31 -4.80
CA ILE A 93 4.90 -9.39 -5.66
C ILE A 93 6.00 -10.19 -4.96
N GLY A 94 6.26 -9.92 -3.66
CA GLY A 94 7.23 -10.68 -2.87
C GLY A 94 6.91 -12.18 -2.80
N ILE A 95 5.63 -12.54 -2.61
CA ILE A 95 5.18 -13.93 -2.65
C ILE A 95 5.48 -14.56 -4.02
N PHE A 96 5.18 -13.86 -5.11
CA PHE A 96 5.42 -14.37 -6.46
C PHE A 96 6.91 -14.53 -6.76
N GLU A 97 7.73 -13.57 -6.37
CA GLU A 97 9.20 -13.67 -6.47
C GLU A 97 9.74 -14.87 -5.68
N TYR A 98 9.27 -15.05 -4.44
CA TYR A 98 9.69 -16.18 -3.61
C TYR A 98 9.30 -17.53 -4.24
N HIS A 99 8.05 -17.67 -4.70
CA HIS A 99 7.58 -18.88 -5.36
C HIS A 99 8.35 -19.16 -6.65
N TYR A 100 8.55 -18.15 -7.48
CA TYR A 100 9.32 -18.26 -8.71
C TYR A 100 10.76 -18.72 -8.42
N LYS A 101 11.43 -18.09 -7.44
CA LYS A 101 12.80 -18.46 -7.01
C LYS A 101 12.90 -19.94 -6.58
N ASN A 102 11.87 -20.44 -5.95
CA ASN A 102 11.82 -21.82 -5.46
C ASN A 102 11.15 -22.79 -6.44
N LYS A 103 10.97 -22.44 -7.72
CA LYS A 103 10.34 -23.27 -8.75
C LYS A 103 8.93 -23.78 -8.34
N LYS A 104 8.21 -23.05 -7.49
CA LYS A 104 6.86 -23.37 -6.99
C LYS A 104 5.79 -22.63 -7.81
N PRO A 105 4.59 -23.21 -7.98
CA PRO A 105 3.48 -22.51 -8.61
C PRO A 105 3.10 -21.25 -7.85
N LEU A 106 2.74 -20.17 -8.57
CA LEU A 106 2.32 -18.91 -7.96
C LEU A 106 0.92 -19.04 -7.34
N PRO A 107 0.74 -18.68 -6.05
CA PRO A 107 -0.57 -18.77 -5.40
C PRO A 107 -1.43 -17.55 -5.79
N VAL A 108 -2.55 -17.80 -6.46
CA VAL A 108 -3.51 -16.77 -6.84
C VAL A 108 -4.84 -17.04 -6.14
N VAL A 109 -5.29 -16.12 -5.29
CA VAL A 109 -6.61 -16.20 -4.64
C VAL A 109 -7.70 -16.01 -5.69
N LYS A 110 -8.68 -16.91 -5.75
CA LYS A 110 -9.82 -16.83 -6.67
C LYS A 110 -10.62 -15.52 -6.46
N PRO A 111 -11.17 -14.94 -7.52
CA PRO A 111 -11.09 -15.36 -8.92
C PRO A 111 -9.79 -14.96 -9.64
N GLY A 112 -8.90 -14.18 -9.02
CA GLY A 112 -7.68 -13.64 -9.63
C GLY A 112 -7.89 -12.36 -10.44
N THR A 113 -9.15 -11.97 -10.65
CA THR A 113 -9.53 -10.76 -11.40
C THR A 113 -9.53 -9.49 -10.55
N GLN A 114 -9.34 -9.62 -9.23
CA GLN A 114 -9.22 -8.47 -8.33
C GLN A 114 -8.07 -7.57 -8.75
N THR A 115 -8.37 -6.27 -8.95
CA THR A 115 -7.41 -5.32 -9.50
C THR A 115 -6.65 -4.57 -8.41
N ARG A 116 -5.39 -4.25 -8.69
CA ARG A 116 -4.51 -3.44 -7.82
C ARG A 116 -3.72 -2.43 -8.66
N ARG A 117 -3.34 -1.32 -8.02
CA ARG A 117 -2.31 -0.41 -8.50
C ARG A 117 -1.04 -0.70 -7.73
N PHE A 118 0.03 -0.98 -8.45
CA PHE A 118 1.33 -1.31 -7.87
C PHE A 118 2.27 -0.12 -8.03
N THR A 119 2.95 0.26 -6.95
CA THR A 119 3.87 1.41 -6.96
C THR A 119 5.25 0.97 -6.51
N HIS A 120 6.27 1.34 -7.25
CA HIS A 120 7.65 1.01 -6.86
C HIS A 120 8.09 1.77 -5.61
N ILE A 121 8.91 1.15 -4.78
CA ILE A 121 9.39 1.74 -3.52
C ILE A 121 10.09 3.09 -3.75
N ASN A 122 10.90 3.24 -4.79
CA ASN A 122 11.60 4.49 -5.08
C ASN A 122 10.62 5.63 -5.38
N ASP A 123 9.55 5.37 -6.13
CA ASP A 123 8.49 6.36 -6.37
C ASP A 123 7.78 6.75 -5.06
N THR A 124 7.60 5.79 -4.15
CA THR A 124 6.98 6.02 -2.84
C THR A 124 7.87 6.87 -1.94
N VAL A 125 9.17 6.56 -1.87
CA VAL A 125 10.16 7.31 -1.08
C VAL A 125 10.30 8.74 -1.60
N ASP A 126 10.30 8.94 -2.92
CA ASP A 126 10.35 10.28 -3.53
C ASP A 126 9.19 11.17 -3.07
N VAL A 127 7.98 10.60 -2.99
CA VAL A 127 6.81 11.34 -2.48
C VAL A 127 6.91 11.62 -0.98
N CYS A 128 7.43 10.67 -0.19
CA CYS A 128 7.69 10.89 1.24
C CYS A 128 8.66 12.07 1.44
N TYR A 129 9.73 12.10 0.68
CA TYR A 129 10.71 13.19 0.73
C TYR A 129 10.12 14.55 0.32
N LYS A 130 9.30 14.57 -0.74
CA LYS A 130 8.58 15.79 -1.17
C LYS A 130 7.60 16.28 -0.10
N ALA A 131 6.87 15.39 0.54
CA ALA A 131 5.96 15.72 1.64
C ALA A 131 6.72 16.29 2.83
N TRP A 132 7.87 15.69 3.18
CA TRP A 132 8.73 16.19 4.25
C TRP A 132 9.23 17.62 3.97
N LYS A 133 9.73 17.88 2.77
CA LYS A 133 10.24 19.21 2.38
C LYS A 133 9.18 20.30 2.35
N ARG A 134 7.98 20.00 1.83
CA ARG A 134 6.96 21.03 1.55
C ARG A 134 6.28 21.58 2.79
N LYS A 135 6.21 20.86 3.89
CA LYS A 135 5.60 21.30 5.18
C LYS A 135 4.19 21.88 5.05
N LEU A 136 3.35 21.35 4.15
CA LEU A 136 2.06 21.94 3.78
C LEU A 136 0.87 21.32 4.52
N CYS A 137 1.06 20.32 5.37
CA CYS A 137 0.00 19.55 6.04
C CYS A 137 -1.07 19.07 5.03
N ARG A 138 -0.62 18.44 3.94
CA ARG A 138 -1.46 17.93 2.86
C ARG A 138 -1.50 16.42 2.85
N HIS A 139 -2.50 15.92 2.16
CA HIS A 139 -2.60 14.51 1.80
C HIS A 139 -1.95 14.28 0.44
N TYR A 140 -1.10 13.26 0.33
CA TYR A 140 -0.44 12.87 -0.92
C TYR A 140 -0.86 11.46 -1.29
N SER A 141 -1.14 11.21 -2.56
CA SER A 141 -1.27 9.86 -3.06
C SER A 141 -0.14 9.53 -4.01
N ILE A 142 0.34 8.29 -3.96
CA ILE A 142 1.28 7.75 -4.92
C ILE A 142 0.75 6.42 -5.45
N ALA A 143 0.31 6.43 -6.71
CA ALA A 143 -0.28 5.28 -7.38
C ALA A 143 0.28 5.17 -8.80
N ASN A 144 0.28 3.97 -9.38
CA ASN A 144 0.48 3.85 -10.82
C ASN A 144 -0.84 4.17 -11.55
N LYS A 145 -0.77 4.80 -12.71
CA LYS A 145 -1.97 5.06 -13.56
C LYS A 145 -2.62 3.74 -13.99
N LYS A 146 -1.81 2.74 -14.30
CA LYS A 146 -2.28 1.42 -14.73
C LYS A 146 -2.70 0.56 -13.54
N THR A 147 -3.84 -0.12 -13.68
CA THR A 147 -4.26 -1.20 -12.80
C THR A 147 -3.91 -2.54 -13.43
N TYR A 148 -3.64 -3.52 -12.60
CA TYR A 148 -3.45 -4.90 -13.01
C TYR A 148 -4.31 -5.81 -12.15
N SER A 149 -4.93 -6.82 -12.74
CA SER A 149 -5.47 -7.93 -11.98
C SER A 149 -4.35 -8.81 -11.43
N ILE A 150 -4.61 -9.54 -10.35
CA ILE A 150 -3.62 -10.42 -9.75
C ILE A 150 -3.20 -11.52 -10.72
N ILE A 151 -4.14 -12.02 -11.55
CA ILE A 151 -3.83 -13.03 -12.56
C ILE A 151 -2.94 -12.48 -13.70
N GLU A 152 -3.14 -11.22 -14.13
CA GLU A 152 -2.25 -10.58 -15.10
C GLU A 152 -0.83 -10.47 -14.56
N VAL A 153 -0.68 -10.07 -13.28
CA VAL A 153 0.65 -10.01 -12.64
C VAL A 153 1.29 -11.39 -12.54
N ALA A 154 0.53 -12.41 -12.13
CA ALA A 154 1.06 -13.78 -12.08
C ALA A 154 1.54 -14.27 -13.45
N ARG A 155 0.82 -13.96 -14.52
CA ARG A 155 1.21 -14.33 -15.90
C ARG A 155 2.52 -13.68 -16.35
N MET A 156 2.87 -12.50 -15.84
CA MET A 156 4.16 -11.86 -16.15
C MET A 156 5.36 -12.70 -15.71
N PHE A 157 5.22 -13.54 -14.69
CA PHE A 157 6.29 -14.43 -14.21
C PHE A 157 6.49 -15.68 -15.09
N LYS A 158 5.62 -15.95 -16.08
CA LYS A 158 5.74 -17.07 -17.05
C LYS A 158 5.95 -18.44 -16.39
N THR A 159 5.25 -18.71 -15.28
CA THR A 159 5.33 -19.97 -14.53
C THR A 159 3.95 -20.51 -14.15
N LYS A 160 3.88 -21.72 -13.63
CA LYS A 160 2.63 -22.37 -13.23
C LYS A 160 1.91 -21.55 -12.14
N ILE A 161 0.58 -21.53 -12.20
CA ILE A 161 -0.29 -20.84 -11.25
C ILE A 161 -1.12 -21.88 -10.51
N LYS A 162 -1.23 -21.71 -9.18
CA LYS A 162 -2.11 -22.49 -8.29
C LYS A 162 -3.18 -21.58 -7.72
N TYR A 163 -4.45 -21.86 -8.01
CA TYR A 163 -5.55 -21.11 -7.44
C TYR A 163 -5.82 -21.52 -5.99
N LEU A 164 -5.97 -20.53 -5.14
CA LEU A 164 -6.39 -20.66 -3.74
C LEU A 164 -7.87 -20.27 -3.59
N PRO A 165 -8.56 -20.77 -2.52
CA PRO A 165 -9.91 -20.34 -2.21
C PRO A 165 -10.06 -18.83 -2.05
N THR A 166 -11.27 -18.31 -2.21
CA THR A 166 -11.62 -16.92 -1.95
C THR A 166 -11.38 -16.55 -0.48
N ARG A 167 -11.08 -15.26 -0.22
CA ARG A 167 -10.90 -14.73 1.14
C ARG A 167 -12.04 -13.80 1.52
N LYS A 168 -12.54 -13.87 2.76
CA LYS A 168 -13.45 -12.86 3.31
C LYS A 168 -12.75 -11.50 3.38
N GLY A 169 -13.47 -10.43 3.05
CA GLY A 169 -12.93 -9.06 3.06
C GLY A 169 -11.96 -8.74 1.92
N GLU A 170 -11.88 -9.58 0.88
CA GLU A 170 -11.09 -9.30 -0.31
C GLU A 170 -11.63 -8.08 -1.06
N ARG A 171 -10.75 -7.15 -1.36
CA ARG A 171 -11.08 -5.98 -2.19
C ARG A 171 -10.96 -6.34 -3.66
N TYR A 172 -12.05 -6.26 -4.41
CA TYR A 172 -12.09 -6.63 -5.83
C TYR A 172 -11.59 -5.55 -6.77
N ALA A 173 -11.74 -4.28 -6.42
CA ALA A 173 -11.33 -3.17 -7.28
C ALA A 173 -10.40 -2.19 -6.56
N SER A 174 -9.38 -1.71 -7.28
CA SER A 174 -8.49 -0.66 -6.80
C SER A 174 -9.10 0.71 -7.03
N ALA A 175 -9.18 1.53 -5.99
CA ALA A 175 -9.57 2.91 -6.09
C ALA A 175 -8.37 3.83 -6.33
N LEU A 176 -8.52 4.82 -7.22
CA LEU A 176 -7.79 6.07 -7.08
C LEU A 176 -8.55 6.95 -6.09
N ILE A 177 -7.83 7.76 -5.34
CA ILE A 177 -8.47 8.79 -4.54
C ILE A 177 -9.12 9.78 -5.51
N ASN A 178 -10.44 9.78 -5.54
CA ASN A 178 -11.25 10.62 -6.43
C ASN A 178 -11.68 11.94 -5.78
N ASN A 179 -12.21 12.81 -6.61
CA ASN A 179 -12.35 14.26 -6.46
C ASN A 179 -13.13 14.82 -5.28
N SER A 180 -13.95 14.09 -4.55
CA SER A 180 -14.68 14.62 -3.39
C SER A 180 -13.81 14.90 -2.15
N LEU A 181 -12.64 14.22 -2.06
CA LEU A 181 -11.58 14.57 -1.09
C LEU A 181 -10.46 15.38 -1.75
N SER A 182 -10.57 15.69 -3.03
CA SER A 182 -9.45 15.91 -3.93
C SER A 182 -8.83 17.30 -3.90
N ASN A 183 -9.53 18.31 -3.43
CA ASN A 183 -8.91 19.64 -3.31
C ASN A 183 -7.79 19.68 -2.25
N LYS A 184 -7.75 18.65 -1.38
CA LYS A 184 -6.72 18.50 -0.34
C LYS A 184 -5.62 17.49 -0.70
N ILE A 185 -5.80 16.67 -1.73
CA ILE A 185 -4.86 15.58 -2.04
C ILE A 185 -3.98 15.91 -3.23
N HIS A 186 -2.68 15.92 -3.00
CA HIS A 186 -1.68 16.05 -4.04
C HIS A 186 -1.43 14.71 -4.72
N LYS A 187 -1.94 14.54 -5.95
CA LYS A 187 -1.81 13.32 -6.72
C LYS A 187 -0.41 13.19 -7.32
N ASN A 188 0.23 12.05 -7.08
CA ASN A 188 1.48 11.68 -7.72
C ASN A 188 1.26 10.35 -8.44
N PHE A 189 1.99 10.13 -9.52
CA PHE A 189 1.95 8.88 -10.28
C PHE A 189 3.35 8.29 -10.37
N GLY A 190 3.43 6.98 -10.08
CA GLY A 190 4.67 6.22 -10.19
C GLY A 190 5.19 6.19 -11.64
N LYS A 191 6.49 6.31 -11.79
CA LYS A 191 7.19 6.31 -13.07
C LYS A 191 7.70 4.91 -13.43
N ILE A 192 8.09 4.13 -12.43
CA ILE A 192 8.65 2.79 -12.61
C ILE A 192 7.53 1.80 -12.91
N LYS A 193 7.64 1.11 -14.05
CA LYS A 193 6.62 0.19 -14.53
C LYS A 193 6.80 -1.19 -13.90
N LEU A 194 5.70 -1.79 -13.43
CA LEU A 194 5.72 -3.13 -12.83
C LEU A 194 6.24 -4.20 -13.81
N GLN A 195 5.83 -4.13 -15.06
CA GLN A 195 6.28 -5.08 -16.10
C GLN A 195 7.80 -5.05 -16.29
N GLU A 196 8.39 -3.86 -16.32
CA GLU A 196 9.83 -3.67 -16.45
C GLU A 196 10.57 -4.22 -15.23
N TYR A 197 10.09 -3.93 -14.03
CA TYR A 197 10.64 -4.50 -12.80
C TYR A 197 10.62 -6.04 -12.80
N ILE A 198 9.48 -6.66 -13.15
CA ILE A 198 9.36 -8.12 -13.21
C ILE A 198 10.27 -8.70 -14.31
N SER A 199 10.34 -8.05 -15.47
CA SER A 199 11.23 -8.49 -16.56
C SER A 199 12.70 -8.49 -16.13
N ASN A 200 13.15 -7.42 -15.47
CA ASN A 200 14.50 -7.31 -14.92
C ASN A 200 14.78 -8.37 -13.84
N PHE A 201 13.80 -8.63 -12.97
CA PHE A 201 13.88 -9.70 -11.98
C PHE A 201 14.05 -11.10 -12.64
N LEU A 202 13.34 -11.38 -13.71
CA LEU A 202 13.44 -12.64 -14.44
C LEU A 202 14.78 -12.78 -15.17
N LEU A 203 15.30 -11.69 -15.73
CA LEU A 203 16.59 -11.66 -16.42
C LEU A 203 17.78 -11.80 -15.46
N SER A 204 17.73 -11.16 -14.30
CA SER A 204 18.81 -11.24 -13.31
C SER A 204 19.08 -12.68 -12.83
N LYS A 205 18.10 -13.59 -12.94
CA LYS A 205 18.25 -15.00 -12.61
C LYS A 205 18.90 -15.86 -13.69
N LYS A 206 18.95 -15.42 -14.94
CA LYS A 206 19.69 -16.15 -15.98
C LYS A 206 21.21 -16.15 -15.74
N ASN A 207 21.69 -15.22 -14.91
CA ASN A 207 23.11 -15.08 -14.58
C ASN A 207 23.52 -15.82 -13.28
N TRP A 208 22.61 -16.62 -12.65
CA TRP A 208 22.84 -17.34 -11.39
C TRP A 208 22.77 -18.87 -11.58
N LEU A 209 22.65 -19.34 -12.82
CA LEU A 209 22.78 -20.73 -13.26
C LEU A 209 24.08 -20.89 -14.08
#